data_da25b377a34e24cb0bc7b2cb22ad6a1c
#
_entry.id   da25b377a34e24cb0bc7b2cb22ad6a1c
#
_cell.length_a   1.000
_cell.length_b   1.000
_cell.length_c   1.000
_cell.angle_alpha   90.00
_cell.angle_beta   90.00
_cell.angle_gamma   90.00
#
_symmetry.space_group_name_H-M   'P 1'
#
loop_
_entity.id
_entity.type
_entity.pdbx_description
1 polymer ?
#
loop_
_entity_poly.entity_id
_entity_poly.type
_entity_poly.pdbx_seq_one_letter_code
_entity_poly.pdbx_strand_id
1 'polypeptide(L)' 'MFDYVLINSLKDHRIVTIMYQRGKEITQRDIRIMKVMDKDIEAYCYLRHQVRHFKKENILAAMYTN' A
#
# COMPACT_ATOMS: atom_id res chain seq x y z
N MET A 1 1.54 -10.50 -5.69
CA MET A 1 2.22 -11.03 -4.53
C MET A 1 1.48 -10.76 -3.24
N PHE A 2 1.17 -9.53 -2.93
CA PHE A 2 0.36 -9.21 -1.75
C PHE A 2 -1.08 -8.89 -2.12
N ASP A 3 -1.56 -9.42 -3.24
CA ASP A 3 -2.87 -9.06 -3.78
C ASP A 3 -4.00 -9.39 -2.81
N TYR A 4 -3.88 -10.51 -2.11
CA TYR A 4 -4.91 -10.92 -1.15
C TYR A 4 -5.08 -9.88 -0.04
N VAL A 5 -3.96 -9.45 0.56
CA VAL A 5 -3.99 -8.43 1.61
C VAL A 5 -4.51 -7.11 1.07
N LEU A 6 -4.05 -6.72 -0.12
CA LEU A 6 -4.44 -5.44 -0.72
C LEU A 6 -5.93 -5.40 -1.05
N ILE A 7 -6.45 -6.47 -1.64
CA ILE A 7 -7.86 -6.53 -2.02
C ILE A 7 -8.76 -6.57 -0.78
N ASN A 8 -8.39 -7.35 0.23
CA ASN A 8 -9.17 -7.40 1.45
C ASN A 8 -9.13 -6.08 2.20
N SER A 9 -8.01 -5.40 2.20
CA SER A 9 -7.90 -4.08 2.79
C SER A 9 -8.86 -3.09 2.11
N LEU A 10 -8.96 -3.16 0.79
CA LEU A 10 -9.88 -2.31 0.04
C LEU A 10 -11.34 -2.60 0.43
N LYS A 11 -11.70 -3.88 0.51
CA LYS A 11 -13.08 -4.27 0.84
C LYS A 11 -13.48 -3.86 2.25
N ASP A 12 -12.55 -3.99 3.19
CA ASP A 12 -12.82 -3.76 4.60
C ASP A 12 -12.46 -2.35 5.05
N HIS A 13 -11.97 -1.50 4.15
CA HIS A 13 -11.54 -0.14 4.46
C HIS A 13 -10.49 -0.11 5.58
N ARG A 14 -9.60 -1.09 5.59
CA ARG A 14 -8.58 -1.20 6.65
C ARG A 14 -7.30 -0.49 6.22
N ILE A 15 -6.58 -0.01 7.24
CA ILE A 15 -5.26 0.57 7.03
C ILE A 15 -4.24 -0.56 6.93
N VAL A 16 -3.35 -0.45 5.96
CA VAL A 16 -2.29 -1.42 5.73
C VAL A 16 -0.95 -0.74 5.91
N THR A 17 -0.05 -1.38 6.64
CA THR A 17 1.33 -0.95 6.71
C THR A 17 2.11 -1.68 5.64
N ILE A 18 2.78 -0.92 4.79
CA ILE A 18 3.63 -1.51 3.75
C ILE A 18 5.07 -1.07 3.93
N MET A 19 5.99 -1.96 3.52
CA MET A 19 7.39 -1.61 3.34
C MET A 19 7.58 -1.38 1.85
N TYR A 20 7.90 -0.15 1.49
CA TYR A 20 7.95 0.26 0.10
C TYR A 20 9.37 0.65 -0.29
N GLN A 21 9.84 0.10 -1.40
CA GLN A 21 11.17 0.40 -1.92
C GLN A 21 11.08 1.44 -3.03
N ARG A 22 11.85 2.50 -2.87
CA ARG A 22 11.97 3.54 -3.90
C ARG A 22 13.44 3.77 -4.14
N GLY A 23 13.94 3.27 -5.28
CA GLY A 23 15.37 3.30 -5.54
C GLY A 23 16.12 2.46 -4.50
N LYS A 24 17.01 3.10 -3.77
CA LYS A 24 17.77 2.44 -2.71
C LYS A 24 17.16 2.62 -1.32
N GLU A 25 16.08 3.38 -1.22
CA GLU A 25 15.46 3.65 0.05
C GLU A 25 14.28 2.72 0.28
N ILE A 26 14.16 2.22 1.51
CA ILE A 26 13.02 1.43 1.94
C ILE A 26 12.33 2.22 3.04
N THR A 27 11.05 2.50 2.85
CA THR A 27 10.26 3.25 3.82
C THR A 27 9.05 2.45 4.27
N GLN A 28 8.66 2.64 5.52
CA GLN A 28 7.44 2.07 6.05
C GLN A 28 6.35 3.12 5.92
N ARG A 29 5.19 2.71 5.38
CA ARG A 29 4.08 3.62 5.16
C ARG A 29 2.78 2.99 5.57
N ASP A 30 1.95 3.76 6.27
CA ASP A 30 0.58 3.38 6.56
C ASP A 30 -0.30 3.98 5.47
N ILE A 31 -1.06 3.13 4.80
CA ILE A 31 -1.89 3.56 3.68
C ILE A 31 -3.29 2.99 3.80
N ARG A 32 -4.24 3.69 3.21
CA ARG A 32 -5.60 3.19 3.03
C ARG A 32 -5.85 3.05 1.55
N ILE A 33 -6.04 1.82 1.09
CA ILE A 33 -6.15 1.52 -0.32
C ILE A 33 -7.51 1.98 -0.84
N MET A 34 -7.47 2.72 -1.95
CA MET A 34 -8.67 3.24 -2.60
C MET A 34 -8.99 2.49 -3.87
N LYS A 35 -7.98 1.97 -4.56
CA LYS A 35 -8.16 1.24 -5.81
C LYS A 35 -7.00 0.30 -6.03
N VAL A 36 -7.29 -0.92 -6.47
CA VAL A 36 -6.28 -1.91 -6.82
C VAL A 36 -6.32 -2.10 -8.33
N MET A 37 -5.18 -1.88 -8.97
CA MET A 37 -5.03 -2.04 -10.40
C MET A 37 -4.10 -3.21 -10.69
N ASP A 38 -3.85 -3.47 -11.97
CA ASP A 38 -3.06 -4.65 -12.36
C ASP A 38 -1.64 -4.60 -11.79
N LYS A 39 -0.96 -3.48 -11.95
CA LYS A 39 0.46 -3.35 -11.56
C LYS A 39 0.70 -2.37 -10.42
N ASP A 40 -0.30 -1.60 -10.05
CA ASP A 40 -0.13 -0.63 -8.98
C ASP A 40 -1.41 -0.48 -8.18
N ILE A 41 -1.34 0.30 -7.13
CA ILE A 41 -2.49 0.64 -6.30
C ILE A 41 -2.55 2.14 -6.11
N GLU A 42 -3.77 2.63 -5.91
CA GLU A 42 -4.01 4.02 -5.53
C GLU A 42 -4.44 4.03 -4.08
N ALA A 43 -3.75 4.78 -3.25
CA ALA A 43 -4.01 4.77 -1.82
C ALA A 43 -3.70 6.11 -1.19
N TYR A 44 -4.41 6.40 -0.09
CA TYR A 44 -4.10 7.55 0.73
C TYR A 44 -2.90 7.22 1.61
N CYS A 45 -1.85 8.01 1.50
CA CYS A 45 -0.63 7.82 2.27
C CYS A 45 -0.64 8.74 3.48
N TYR A 46 -0.69 8.16 4.69
CA TYR A 46 -0.75 8.97 5.92
C TYR A 46 0.56 9.68 6.21
N LEU A 47 1.67 9.16 5.72
CA LEU A 47 2.98 9.81 5.89
C LEU A 47 3.02 11.15 5.14
N ARG A 48 2.49 11.18 3.93
CA ARG A 48 2.51 12.37 3.09
C ARG A 48 1.21 13.16 3.11
N HIS A 49 0.18 12.62 3.75
CA HIS A 49 -1.15 13.24 3.83
C HIS A 49 -1.73 13.53 2.45
N GLN A 50 -1.57 12.59 1.52
CA GLN A 50 -2.09 12.73 0.17
C GLN A 50 -2.27 11.38 -0.50
N VAL A 51 -3.08 11.35 -1.56
CA VAL A 51 -3.27 10.16 -2.37
C VAL A 51 -2.04 9.94 -3.23
N ARG A 52 -1.56 8.71 -3.27
CA ARG A 52 -0.39 8.34 -4.07
C ARG A 52 -0.61 7.00 -4.75
N HIS A 53 0.17 6.79 -5.80
CA HIS A 53 0.21 5.50 -6.51
C HIS A 53 1.45 4.75 -6.06
N PHE A 54 1.26 3.47 -5.75
CA PHE A 54 2.36 2.58 -5.35
C PHE A 54 2.43 1.42 -6.32
N LYS A 55 3.63 1.13 -6.82
CA LYS A 55 3.84 -0.01 -7.70
C LYS A 55 3.89 -1.28 -6.87
N LYS A 56 3.09 -2.28 -7.25
CA LYS A 56 3.04 -3.54 -6.52
C LYS A 56 4.41 -4.20 -6.43
N GLU A 57 5.22 -4.10 -7.50
CA GLU A 57 6.54 -4.71 -7.54
C GLU A 57 7.51 -4.12 -6.51
N ASN A 58 7.24 -2.90 -6.04
CA ASN A 58 8.08 -2.22 -5.07
C ASN A 58 7.59 -2.39 -3.63
N ILE A 59 6.48 -3.09 -3.44
CA ILE A 59 5.98 -3.41 -2.11
C ILE A 59 6.69 -4.66 -1.63
N LEU A 60 7.52 -4.52 -0.59
CA LEU A 60 8.32 -5.62 -0.05
C LEU A 60 7.57 -6.43 0.99
N ALA A 61 6.63 -5.80 1.67
CA ALA A 61 5.81 -6.45 2.69
C ALA A 61 4.55 -5.64 2.89
N ALA A 62 3.49 -6.31 3.31
CA ALA A 62 2.21 -5.66 3.60
C ALA A 62 1.53 -6.40 4.74
N MET A 63 1.00 -5.64 5.70
CA MET A 63 0.29 -6.20 6.83
C MET A 63 -0.79 -5.24 7.30
N TYR A 64 -1.84 -5.79 7.93
CA TYR A 64 -2.87 -4.96 8.48
C TYR A 64 -2.36 -4.20 9.70
N THR A 65 -2.76 -2.94 9.78
CA THR A 65 -2.52 -2.12 10.96
C THR A 65 -3.78 -2.13 11.82
N ASN A 66 -3.64 -2.44 13.05
CA ASN A 66 -4.79 -2.43 13.96
C ASN A 66 -4.73 -1.25 14.89
#